data_a290c0aea7edafc39b38aaa82decc762
#
_entry.id   a290c0aea7edafc39b38aaa82decc762
#
_cell.length_a   1.000
_cell.length_b   1.000
_cell.length_c   1.000
_cell.angle_alpha   90.00
_cell.angle_beta   90.00
_cell.angle_gamma   90.00
#
_symmetry.space_group_name_H-M   'P 1'
#
loop_
_entity.id
_entity.type
_entity.pdbx_description
1 polymer ?
#
loop_
_entity_poly.entity_id
_entity_poly.type
_entity_poly.pdbx_seq_one_letter_code
_entity_poly.pdbx_strand_id
1 'polypeptide(L)'
;MSHILAFFILFCDREKGGERVRNRIYLRPELYDLSQGTRIKFVRIFRHLTQDNISDDLGITGENKRRTLTRYEKGDRNQSKSRLQELSKILLVNDNLIKQYEFKCVSDILYFLLWLEEMFPKIRIDLGTNDETINLFFDEWNNMRDKKQKMIINYEEYFEWKINYKVKEDSNEWNNKN
;
A
#
# COMPACT_ATOMS: atom_id res chain seq x y z
N MET A 1 -5.89 -29.07 -4.41
CA MET A 1 -4.72 -28.71 -5.23
C MET A 1 -5.03 -27.40 -5.91
N SER A 2 -4.59 -26.30 -5.32
CA SER A 2 -4.90 -24.94 -5.78
C SER A 2 -3.71 -24.41 -6.57
N HIS A 3 -3.89 -24.33 -7.89
CA HIS A 3 -2.93 -23.65 -8.76
C HIS A 3 -3.08 -22.13 -8.58
N ILE A 4 -2.20 -21.55 -7.79
CA ILE A 4 -2.01 -20.08 -7.74
C ILE A 4 -1.24 -19.73 -9.00
N LEU A 5 -1.93 -19.15 -9.98
CA LEU A 5 -1.31 -18.53 -11.15
C LEU A 5 -0.51 -17.31 -10.67
N ALA A 6 0.81 -17.47 -10.60
CA ALA A 6 1.73 -16.36 -10.47
C ALA A 6 1.70 -15.55 -11.77
N PHE A 7 1.18 -14.33 -11.72
CA PHE A 7 1.30 -13.40 -12.86
C PHE A 7 2.74 -12.91 -12.93
N PHE A 8 3.50 -13.42 -13.88
CA PHE A 8 4.80 -12.89 -14.25
C PHE A 8 4.60 -11.63 -15.09
N ILE A 9 5.03 -10.49 -14.60
CA ILE A 9 5.17 -9.28 -15.42
C ILE A 9 6.63 -9.23 -15.87
N LEU A 10 6.86 -9.51 -17.15
CA LEU A 10 8.15 -9.31 -17.82
C LEU A 10 8.28 -7.84 -18.18
N PHE A 11 9.18 -7.11 -17.51
CA PHE A 11 9.65 -5.82 -17.98
C PHE A 11 10.84 -6.00 -18.90
N CYS A 12 10.69 -5.52 -20.13
CA CYS A 12 11.77 -5.42 -21.11
C CYS A 12 12.30 -3.98 -21.03
N ASP A 13 13.36 -3.75 -20.26
CA ASP A 13 14.09 -2.50 -20.31
C ASP A 13 15.06 -2.49 -21.48
N ARG A 14 14.93 -1.44 -22.30
CA ARG A 14 15.76 -1.20 -23.48
C ARG A 14 17.14 -0.69 -23.03
N GLU A 15 18.17 -1.44 -23.37
CA GLU A 15 19.56 -1.15 -23.02
C GLU A 15 20.05 0.21 -23.53
N LYS A 16 20.76 0.94 -22.66
CA LYS A 16 21.86 1.81 -23.02
C LYS A 16 23.01 1.59 -22.05
N GLY A 17 24.08 0.97 -22.55
CA GLY A 17 25.41 0.94 -21.90
C GLY A 17 25.66 -0.27 -21.00
N GLY A 18 26.24 -1.30 -21.57
CA GLY A 18 27.25 -2.25 -21.11
C GLY A 18 27.28 -2.85 -19.70
N GLU A 19 26.25 -2.75 -18.88
CA GLU A 19 26.15 -3.50 -17.60
C GLU A 19 25.07 -4.56 -17.70
N ARG A 20 25.43 -5.80 -17.38
CA ARG A 20 24.49 -6.91 -17.26
C ARG A 20 23.44 -6.59 -16.20
N VAL A 21 22.33 -6.01 -16.61
CA VAL A 21 21.14 -5.90 -15.75
C VAL A 21 20.67 -7.33 -15.49
N ARG A 22 20.89 -7.82 -14.28
CA ARG A 22 20.26 -9.07 -13.83
C ARG A 22 18.76 -8.80 -13.89
N ASN A 23 18.05 -9.48 -14.80
CA ASN A 23 16.60 -9.52 -14.85
C ASN A 23 16.08 -9.96 -13.47
N ARG A 24 15.79 -9.01 -12.60
CA ARG A 24 15.07 -9.28 -11.37
C ARG A 24 13.63 -9.47 -11.78
N ILE A 25 13.17 -10.71 -11.78
CA ILE A 25 11.74 -11.01 -11.83
C ILE A 25 11.16 -10.44 -10.53
N TYR A 26 10.47 -9.30 -10.61
CA TYR A 26 9.78 -8.73 -9.47
C TYR A 26 8.50 -9.52 -9.25
N LEU A 27 8.55 -10.43 -8.29
CA LEU A 27 7.33 -11.06 -7.79
C LEU A 27 6.59 -9.99 -6.99
N ARG A 28 5.30 -9.75 -7.34
CA ARG A 28 4.40 -8.96 -6.53
C ARG A 28 4.46 -9.51 -5.09
N PRO A 29 4.64 -8.65 -4.07
CA PRO A 29 4.66 -9.12 -2.69
C PRO A 29 3.36 -9.84 -2.35
N GLU A 30 3.45 -10.93 -1.61
CA GLU A 30 2.27 -11.61 -1.09
C GLU A 30 1.74 -10.88 0.13
N LEU A 31 0.42 -10.72 0.17
CA LEU A 31 -0.30 -10.14 1.28
C LEU A 31 -1.08 -11.27 1.98
N TYR A 32 -0.56 -11.75 3.10
CA TYR A 32 -1.16 -12.87 3.84
C TYR A 32 -2.28 -12.43 4.77
N ASP A 33 -2.23 -11.20 5.24
CA ASP A 33 -3.21 -10.56 6.09
C ASP A 33 -3.22 -9.04 5.86
N LEU A 34 -4.17 -8.35 6.47
CA LEU A 34 -4.32 -6.89 6.35
C LEU A 34 -3.81 -6.16 7.61
N SER A 35 -2.94 -6.78 8.40
CA SER A 35 -2.29 -6.16 9.53
C SER A 35 -1.43 -4.96 9.11
N GLN A 36 -1.22 -4.02 10.01
CA GLN A 36 -0.36 -2.87 9.76
C GLN A 36 1.03 -3.28 9.31
N GLY A 37 1.62 -4.26 9.99
CA GLY A 37 2.98 -4.73 9.70
C GLY A 37 3.11 -5.33 8.30
N THR A 38 2.14 -6.14 7.89
CA THR A 38 2.11 -6.75 6.55
C THR A 38 1.95 -5.70 5.46
N ARG A 39 1.13 -4.68 5.67
CA ARG A 39 0.97 -3.56 4.73
C ARG A 39 2.25 -2.73 4.59
N ILE A 40 2.93 -2.43 5.69
CA ILE A 40 4.24 -1.76 5.69
C ILE A 40 5.27 -2.57 4.92
N LYS A 41 5.36 -3.88 5.21
CA LYS A 41 6.25 -4.79 4.49
C LYS A 41 5.97 -4.81 3.00
N PHE A 42 4.69 -4.84 2.60
CA PHE A 42 4.29 -4.84 1.19
C PHE A 42 4.80 -3.58 0.48
N VAL A 43 4.54 -2.39 1.05
CA VAL A 43 5.02 -1.12 0.46
C VAL A 43 6.55 -1.08 0.41
N ARG A 44 7.24 -1.53 1.47
CA ARG A 44 8.71 -1.59 1.47
C ARG A 44 9.25 -2.43 0.30
N ILE A 45 8.68 -3.62 0.10
CA ILE A 45 9.12 -4.51 -1.00
C ILE A 45 8.78 -3.89 -2.35
N PHE A 46 7.61 -3.27 -2.49
CA PHE A 46 7.22 -2.53 -3.69
C PHE A 46 8.20 -1.38 -4.01
N ARG A 47 8.72 -0.69 -2.98
CA ARG A 47 9.76 0.35 -3.09
C ARG A 47 11.17 -0.22 -3.26
N HIS A 48 11.35 -1.53 -3.36
CA HIS A 48 12.64 -2.21 -3.46
C HIS A 48 13.61 -1.89 -2.31
N LEU A 49 13.08 -1.52 -1.14
CA LEU A 49 13.86 -1.19 0.04
C LEU A 49 14.12 -2.44 0.90
N THR A 50 15.34 -2.54 1.41
CA THR A 50 15.69 -3.55 2.43
C THR A 50 15.24 -3.08 3.82
N GLN A 51 15.18 -3.99 4.77
CA GLN A 51 14.93 -3.63 6.18
C GLN A 51 16.07 -2.76 6.73
N ASP A 52 17.29 -2.96 6.24
CA ASP A 52 18.44 -2.16 6.66
C ASP A 52 18.35 -0.73 6.13
N ASN A 53 17.96 -0.52 4.85
CA ASN A 53 17.74 0.82 4.29
C ASN A 53 16.77 1.62 5.17
N ILE A 54 15.59 1.06 5.45
CA ILE A 54 14.58 1.76 6.28
C ILE A 54 15.08 1.99 7.70
N SER A 55 15.81 1.02 8.28
CA SER A 55 16.35 1.19 9.62
C SER A 55 17.37 2.32 9.70
N ASP A 56 18.21 2.45 8.68
CA ASP A 56 19.21 3.52 8.57
C ASP A 56 18.53 4.89 8.40
N ASP A 57 17.54 4.98 7.50
CA ASP A 57 16.77 6.20 7.26
C ASP A 57 15.95 6.64 8.49
N LEU A 58 15.52 5.68 9.31
CA LEU A 58 14.86 5.95 10.61
C LEU A 58 15.85 6.30 11.73
N GLY A 59 17.15 6.35 11.45
CA GLY A 59 18.17 6.62 12.46
C GLY A 59 18.32 5.53 13.51
N ILE A 60 17.88 4.31 13.22
CA ILE A 60 18.03 3.18 14.15
C ILE A 60 19.45 2.63 14.02
N THR A 61 20.23 2.77 15.09
CA THR A 61 21.63 2.34 15.13
C THR A 61 21.82 1.07 15.96
N GLY A 62 22.99 0.43 15.82
CA GLY A 62 23.40 -0.74 16.59
C GLY A 62 23.12 -2.08 15.90
N GLU A 63 23.63 -3.15 16.49
CA GLU A 63 23.56 -4.51 15.92
C GLU A 63 22.13 -5.03 15.70
N ASN A 64 21.17 -4.51 16.44
CA ASN A 64 19.76 -4.93 16.41
C ASN A 64 18.87 -4.03 15.54
N LYS A 65 19.43 -3.14 14.70
CA LYS A 65 18.64 -2.19 13.89
C LYS A 65 17.58 -2.90 13.05
N ARG A 66 17.96 -3.94 12.32
CA ARG A 66 17.08 -4.76 11.49
C ARG A 66 15.97 -5.45 12.30
N ARG A 67 16.28 -5.88 13.53
CA ARG A 67 15.30 -6.54 14.42
C ARG A 67 14.13 -5.64 14.76
N THR A 68 14.35 -4.33 14.89
CA THR A 68 13.27 -3.37 15.19
C THR A 68 12.26 -3.30 14.04
N LEU A 69 12.71 -3.18 12.81
CA LEU A 69 11.81 -3.17 11.65
C LEU A 69 11.13 -4.53 11.45
N THR A 70 11.87 -5.63 11.67
CA THR A 70 11.28 -6.98 11.64
C THR A 70 10.11 -7.11 12.61
N ARG A 71 10.22 -6.54 13.83
CA ARG A 71 9.14 -6.56 14.82
C ARG A 71 7.95 -5.69 14.40
N TYR A 72 8.19 -4.57 13.73
CA TYR A 72 7.12 -3.76 13.14
C TYR A 72 6.36 -4.54 12.06
N GLU A 73 7.08 -5.16 11.14
CA GLU A 73 6.50 -5.93 10.03
C GLU A 73 5.76 -7.19 10.49
N LYS A 74 6.17 -7.78 11.63
CA LYS A 74 5.48 -8.92 12.24
C LYS A 74 4.29 -8.53 13.14
N GLY A 75 4.15 -7.24 13.44
CA GLY A 75 3.12 -6.79 14.38
C GLY A 75 3.46 -7.00 15.86
N ASP A 76 4.69 -7.45 16.17
CA ASP A 76 5.15 -7.66 17.56
C ASP A 76 5.32 -6.34 18.32
N ARG A 77 5.32 -5.22 17.61
CA ARG A 77 5.45 -3.87 18.17
C ARG A 77 4.70 -2.86 17.32
N ASN A 78 3.83 -2.09 17.94
CA ASN A 78 3.17 -0.96 17.30
C ASN A 78 4.12 0.25 17.21
N GLN A 79 3.98 1.03 16.13
CA GLN A 79 4.69 2.29 15.97
C GLN A 79 3.95 3.42 16.70
N SER A 80 4.70 4.38 17.24
CA SER A 80 4.13 5.65 17.63
C SER A 80 3.65 6.43 16.41
N LYS A 81 2.73 7.38 16.58
CA LYS A 81 2.25 8.25 15.49
C LYS A 81 3.41 8.96 14.78
N SER A 82 4.38 9.50 15.54
CA SER A 82 5.57 10.15 14.98
C SER A 82 6.39 9.19 14.13
N ARG A 83 6.65 7.98 14.63
CA ARG A 83 7.42 6.97 13.89
C ARG A 83 6.71 6.51 12.62
N LEU A 84 5.39 6.44 12.65
CA LEU A 84 4.58 6.11 11.48
C LEU A 84 4.71 7.21 10.41
N GLN A 85 4.68 8.48 10.80
CA GLN A 85 4.88 9.61 9.89
C GLN A 85 6.28 9.64 9.27
N GLU A 86 7.33 9.32 10.02
CA GLU A 86 8.69 9.18 9.48
C GLU A 86 8.74 8.04 8.46
N LEU A 87 8.16 6.89 8.82
CA LEU A 87 8.11 5.72 7.94
C LEU A 87 7.32 5.99 6.66
N SER A 88 6.21 6.71 6.73
CA SER A 88 5.40 7.07 5.55
C SER A 88 6.18 7.98 4.58
N LYS A 89 7.01 8.89 5.10
CA LYS A 89 7.90 9.73 4.27
C LYS A 89 8.97 8.89 3.57
N ILE A 90 9.61 7.97 4.29
CA ILE A 90 10.65 7.07 3.71
C ILE A 90 10.03 6.17 2.63
N LEU A 91 8.86 5.64 2.90
CA LEU A 91 8.14 4.75 1.99
C LEU A 91 7.41 5.49 0.85
N LEU A 92 7.36 6.83 0.90
CA LEU A 92 6.60 7.66 -0.05
C LEU A 92 5.15 7.18 -0.18
N VAL A 93 4.45 7.07 0.96
CA VAL A 93 3.07 6.58 1.05
C VAL A 93 2.24 7.49 1.95
N ASN A 94 0.95 7.61 1.65
CA ASN A 94 0.02 8.25 2.57
C ASN A 94 -0.03 7.47 3.89
N ASP A 95 0.23 8.13 5.03
CA ASP A 95 0.28 7.51 6.35
C ASP A 95 -1.04 6.84 6.74
N ASN A 96 -2.18 7.34 6.26
CA ASN A 96 -3.49 6.71 6.45
C ASN A 96 -3.58 5.29 5.85
N LEU A 97 -2.80 4.98 4.81
CA LEU A 97 -2.78 3.64 4.24
C LEU A 97 -2.03 2.62 5.11
N ILE A 98 -1.03 3.08 5.86
CA ILE A 98 -0.20 2.20 6.68
C ILE A 98 -0.46 2.33 8.19
N LYS A 99 -1.39 3.20 8.63
CA LYS A 99 -1.79 3.30 10.04
C LYS A 99 -2.56 2.06 10.51
N GLN A 100 -2.63 1.85 11.80
CA GLN A 100 -3.59 0.91 12.39
C GLN A 100 -5.01 1.47 12.19
N TYR A 101 -5.92 0.66 11.62
CA TYR A 101 -7.32 1.06 11.46
C TYR A 101 -8.10 0.77 12.74
N GLU A 102 -8.85 1.76 13.18
CA GLU A 102 -9.79 1.63 14.31
C GLU A 102 -11.24 1.50 13.83
N PHE A 103 -11.49 1.73 12.52
CA PHE A 103 -12.79 1.71 11.89
C PHE A 103 -13.82 2.64 12.55
N LYS A 104 -13.36 3.78 13.06
CA LYS A 104 -14.19 4.82 13.68
C LYS A 104 -14.64 5.89 12.68
N CYS A 105 -14.09 5.88 11.47
CA CYS A 105 -14.41 6.84 10.41
C CYS A 105 -14.51 6.13 9.06
N VAL A 106 -15.23 6.75 8.14
CA VAL A 106 -15.42 6.21 6.79
C VAL A 106 -14.08 6.06 6.07
N SER A 107 -13.16 7.00 6.23
CA SER A 107 -11.85 6.96 5.59
C SER A 107 -11.06 5.68 5.95
N ASP A 108 -11.15 5.17 7.17
CA ASP A 108 -10.51 3.90 7.55
C ASP A 108 -11.05 2.73 6.72
N ILE A 109 -12.36 2.72 6.48
CA ILE A 109 -13.02 1.69 5.67
C ILE A 109 -12.54 1.80 4.22
N LEU A 110 -12.50 3.00 3.65
CA LEU A 110 -12.10 3.22 2.26
C LEU A 110 -10.64 2.82 2.03
N TYR A 111 -9.73 3.18 2.93
CA TYR A 111 -8.33 2.74 2.86
C TYR A 111 -8.20 1.23 3.03
N PHE A 112 -9.00 0.63 3.91
CA PHE A 112 -9.04 -0.82 4.06
C PHE A 112 -9.49 -1.53 2.78
N LEU A 113 -10.48 -1.00 2.06
CA LEU A 113 -10.97 -1.55 0.80
C LEU A 113 -9.88 -1.57 -0.29
N LEU A 114 -9.04 -0.54 -0.35
CA LEU A 114 -7.90 -0.51 -1.27
C LEU A 114 -6.92 -1.67 -1.00
N TRP A 115 -6.68 -2.01 0.26
CA TRP A 115 -5.86 -3.15 0.64
C TRP A 115 -6.57 -4.49 0.43
N LEU A 116 -7.88 -4.53 0.63
CA LEU A 116 -8.67 -5.74 0.40
C LEU A 116 -8.58 -6.18 -1.06
N GLU A 117 -8.55 -5.23 -2.01
CA GLU A 117 -8.33 -5.54 -3.42
C GLU A 117 -6.93 -6.13 -3.68
N GLU A 118 -5.89 -5.71 -2.94
CA GLU A 118 -4.57 -6.31 -3.07
C GLU A 118 -4.56 -7.77 -2.59
N MET A 119 -5.34 -8.09 -1.58
CA MET A 119 -5.48 -9.47 -1.09
C MET A 119 -6.36 -10.32 -2.01
N PHE A 120 -7.41 -9.70 -2.58
CA PHE A 120 -8.39 -10.36 -3.44
C PHE A 120 -8.55 -9.61 -4.78
N PRO A 121 -7.63 -9.78 -5.75
CA PRO A 121 -7.60 -8.95 -6.98
C PRO A 121 -8.85 -9.05 -7.86
N LYS A 122 -9.71 -10.05 -7.63
CA LYS A 122 -10.97 -10.24 -8.37
C LYS A 122 -12.18 -9.69 -7.63
N ILE A 123 -11.99 -9.12 -6.44
CA ILE A 123 -13.11 -8.59 -5.66
C ILE A 123 -13.76 -7.42 -6.40
N ARG A 124 -15.07 -7.38 -6.40
CA ARG A 124 -15.88 -6.25 -6.85
C ARG A 124 -16.72 -5.83 -5.67
N ILE A 125 -16.61 -4.56 -5.32
CA ILE A 125 -17.38 -3.95 -4.24
C ILE A 125 -18.13 -2.79 -4.87
N ASP A 126 -19.45 -2.79 -4.68
CA ASP A 126 -20.33 -1.70 -5.05
C ASP A 126 -21.17 -1.36 -3.82
N LEU A 127 -21.10 -0.12 -3.39
CA LEU A 127 -21.88 0.38 -2.26
C LEU A 127 -22.78 1.49 -2.78
N GLY A 128 -24.07 1.15 -2.95
CA GLY A 128 -25.08 2.16 -3.19
C GLY A 128 -25.27 3.02 -1.94
N THR A 129 -24.88 4.29 -1.99
CA THR A 129 -24.96 5.23 -0.86
C THR A 129 -25.31 6.62 -1.35
N ASN A 130 -25.86 7.44 -0.46
CA ASN A 130 -26.06 8.89 -0.69
C ASN A 130 -24.88 9.73 -0.16
N ASP A 131 -23.84 9.09 0.35
CA ASP A 131 -22.63 9.77 0.86
C ASP A 131 -21.73 10.15 -0.31
N GLU A 132 -21.49 11.45 -0.47
CA GLU A 132 -20.71 12.00 -1.58
C GLU A 132 -19.23 11.57 -1.52
N THR A 133 -18.64 11.50 -0.32
CA THR A 133 -17.26 11.04 -0.13
C THR A 133 -17.07 9.61 -0.59
N ILE A 134 -18.01 8.73 -0.25
CA ILE A 134 -17.99 7.33 -0.66
C ILE A 134 -18.17 7.21 -2.17
N ASN A 135 -19.13 7.94 -2.75
CA ASN A 135 -19.38 7.92 -4.19
C ASN A 135 -18.15 8.40 -4.99
N LEU A 136 -17.55 9.52 -4.58
CA LEU A 136 -16.33 10.03 -5.22
C LEU A 136 -15.18 9.02 -5.14
N PHE A 137 -15.01 8.37 -3.99
CA PHE A 137 -14.00 7.32 -3.85
C PHE A 137 -14.22 6.18 -4.86
N PHE A 138 -15.45 5.65 -4.95
CA PHE A 138 -15.75 4.55 -5.87
C PHE A 138 -15.62 4.96 -7.33
N ASP A 139 -16.00 6.16 -7.70
CA ASP A 139 -15.87 6.70 -9.06
C ASP A 139 -14.38 6.78 -9.46
N GLU A 140 -13.55 7.36 -8.59
CA GLU A 140 -12.11 7.44 -8.83
C GLU A 140 -11.47 6.05 -8.88
N TRP A 141 -11.81 5.17 -7.95
CA TRP A 141 -11.29 3.81 -7.90
C TRP A 141 -11.69 2.99 -9.13
N ASN A 142 -12.96 3.02 -9.53
CA ASN A 142 -13.44 2.33 -10.71
C ASN A 142 -12.77 2.86 -11.99
N ASN A 143 -12.60 4.18 -12.12
CA ASN A 143 -11.87 4.79 -13.23
C ASN A 143 -10.42 4.25 -13.32
N MET A 144 -9.72 4.17 -12.20
CA MET A 144 -8.35 3.65 -12.17
C MET A 144 -8.27 2.15 -12.44
N ARG A 145 -9.26 1.38 -11.97
CA ARG A 145 -9.41 -0.06 -12.30
C ARG A 145 -9.63 -0.27 -13.80
N ASP A 146 -10.48 0.52 -14.40
CA ASP A 146 -10.77 0.49 -15.83
C ASP A 146 -9.52 0.82 -16.66
N LYS A 147 -8.76 1.84 -16.29
CA LYS A 147 -7.50 2.18 -16.95
C LYS A 147 -6.50 1.02 -16.87
N LYS A 148 -6.38 0.37 -15.71
CA LYS A 148 -5.53 -0.81 -15.54
C LYS A 148 -6.03 -1.98 -16.41
N GLN A 149 -7.34 -2.23 -16.43
CA GLN A 149 -7.93 -3.31 -17.24
C GLN A 149 -7.74 -3.07 -18.74
N LYS A 150 -7.83 -1.84 -19.20
CA LYS A 150 -7.58 -1.43 -20.59
C LYS A 150 -6.10 -1.30 -20.93
N MET A 151 -5.20 -1.63 -19.99
CA MET A 151 -3.74 -1.51 -20.16
C MET A 151 -3.27 -0.07 -20.47
N ILE A 152 -4.06 0.94 -20.11
CA ILE A 152 -3.68 2.36 -20.22
C ILE A 152 -2.63 2.71 -19.16
N ILE A 153 -2.73 2.09 -17.99
CA ILE A 153 -1.75 2.13 -16.91
C ILE A 153 -1.35 0.71 -16.52
N ASN A 154 -0.12 0.56 -16.07
CA ASN A 154 0.39 -0.71 -15.56
C ASN A 154 0.01 -0.91 -14.08
N TYR A 155 0.46 -2.04 -13.48
CA TYR A 155 0.17 -2.35 -12.09
C TYR A 155 0.90 -1.39 -11.14
N GLU A 156 2.14 -1.02 -11.44
CA GLU A 156 2.95 -0.13 -10.62
C GLU A 156 2.30 1.26 -10.54
N GLU A 157 1.87 1.82 -11.67
CA GLU A 157 1.17 3.10 -11.74
C GLU A 157 -0.17 3.06 -10.99
N TYR A 158 -0.89 1.96 -11.11
CA TYR A 158 -2.13 1.75 -10.38
C TYR A 158 -1.90 1.65 -8.87
N PHE A 159 -0.88 0.87 -8.44
CA PHE A 159 -0.56 0.72 -7.02
C PHE A 159 0.02 2.01 -6.44
N GLU A 160 0.82 2.75 -7.21
CA GLU A 160 1.32 4.09 -6.83
C GLU A 160 0.16 5.05 -6.54
N TRP A 161 -0.86 5.07 -7.40
CA TRP A 161 -2.07 5.83 -7.13
C TRP A 161 -2.73 5.40 -5.82
N LYS A 162 -2.89 4.11 -5.58
CA LYS A 162 -3.52 3.57 -4.37
C LYS A 162 -2.79 4.00 -3.10
N ILE A 163 -1.47 3.85 -3.06
CA ILE A 163 -0.69 4.16 -1.84
C ILE A 163 -0.55 5.65 -1.56
N ASN A 164 -0.86 6.50 -2.53
CA ASN A 164 -0.89 7.95 -2.38
C ASN A 164 -2.31 8.52 -2.34
N TYR A 165 -3.34 7.67 -2.44
CA TYR A 165 -4.73 8.11 -2.42
C TYR A 165 -5.05 8.88 -1.14
N LYS A 166 -5.80 9.98 -1.30
CA LYS A 166 -6.31 10.78 -0.19
C LYS A 166 -7.83 10.84 -0.28
N VAL A 167 -8.50 10.28 0.71
CA VAL A 167 -9.95 10.41 0.84
C VAL A 167 -10.27 11.90 0.96
N LYS A 168 -11.17 12.37 0.12
CA LYS A 168 -11.69 13.74 0.19
C LYS A 168 -12.72 13.75 1.33
N GLU A 169 -12.31 14.17 2.50
CA GLU A 169 -13.22 14.34 3.63
C GLU A 169 -14.02 15.63 3.39
N ASP A 170 -15.34 15.54 3.41
CA ASP A 170 -16.18 16.70 3.59
C ASP A 170 -15.88 17.30 4.96
N SER A 171 -15.41 18.55 4.98
CA SER A 171 -14.90 19.23 6.16
C SER A 171 -15.96 19.52 7.24
N ASN A 172 -17.20 19.01 7.14
CA ASN A 172 -18.30 19.61 7.88
C ASN A 172 -19.23 18.73 8.73
N GLU A 173 -19.20 17.39 8.74
CA GLU A 173 -20.34 16.73 9.40
C GLU A 173 -20.04 15.67 10.49
N TRP A 174 -18.86 15.12 10.61
CA TRP A 174 -18.63 14.02 11.57
C TRP A 174 -18.16 14.45 12.95
N ASN A 175 -17.65 15.68 13.10
CA ASN A 175 -17.18 16.19 14.41
C ASN A 175 -18.28 16.79 15.31
N ASN A 176 -19.53 16.89 14.84
CA ASN A 176 -20.62 17.56 15.57
C ASN A 176 -21.69 16.62 16.16
N LYS A 177 -21.47 15.30 16.16
CA LYS A 177 -22.48 14.36 16.70
C LYS A 177 -22.02 13.53 17.90
N ASN A 178 -21.03 14.02 18.67
CA ASN A 178 -20.76 13.46 20.00
C ASN A 178 -20.58 14.55 21.03
#